data_1870e483c89feac35eef0f9e8bcaea8c
#
_entry.id   1870e483c89feac35eef0f9e8bcaea8c
#
_cell.length_a   1.000
_cell.length_b   1.000
_cell.length_c   1.000
_cell.angle_alpha   90.00
_cell.angle_beta   90.00
_cell.angle_gamma   90.00
#
_symmetry.space_group_name_H-M   'P 1'
#
loop_
_entity.id
_entity.type
_entity.pdbx_description
1 polymer ?
#
loop_
_entity_poly.entity_id
_entity_poly.type
_entity_poly.pdbx_seq_one_letter_code
_entity_poly.pdbx_strand_id
1 'polypeptide(L)'
;MTCRKSSVIATHMYLRESKQKRASGEIITHLQFAESVWNKVTQRADTHIMYNFGRADDPQVRERLRALAHNILRRVAPEEILAARPDWKLLDAWPYGDLYVLEQLWQRIGMPERLPALTRDDTRRTLPVERACFAMVANRCLAPASKLYCYEQWLREDVRVAGAEGLELHHLYRAMDFFEKHKETVEKELFFRIADLFSCDVELVFYDTTTLHCEIDAEDAGGAEDATLRGSQLAGAKTYPALRQRGKAKNKRSDVPQVIVGLAMTRDGLPVRSWVFRGDTVDVETVAQVKADLRGWKLTRSVFVGDAGMVSEANLHALAQGGGKYILCMPVKPGNEVSDEVLSRPGRYRTVAPNLEVKEVVVGDGERRRRYVVCFNGEEAKRQRAHREQILAELEAVLPEGAGEGAHSKRACVLRASERYGQYLTQDRQGRLAIDPAKVRQAERLDGKFVVHSNDDTLTPEDLALGYKQLAQVERAWRLLKSGLRIRPLFHWAPHRICAHVSLTMVALLLERLAETACGDTWRNIRDDLRQIKLAQFLTPQGELWQVTDPLPAAANRLKQLKIPSPPPVLNVASPPTHTAPWA
;
A
#
# COMPACT_ATOMS: atom_id res chain seq x y z
N MET A 1 -52.15 37.80 54.45
CA MET A 1 -51.48 37.98 53.15
C MET A 1 -51.54 36.65 52.43
N THR A 2 -52.48 36.47 51.55
CA THR A 2 -52.77 35.25 50.83
C THR A 2 -51.92 35.22 49.52
N CYS A 3 -51.00 34.34 49.49
CA CYS A 3 -50.17 34.09 48.29
C CYS A 3 -51.01 33.36 47.21
N ARG A 4 -51.47 34.09 46.20
CA ARG A 4 -52.09 33.48 45.01
C ARG A 4 -51.03 32.65 44.24
N LYS A 5 -51.14 31.32 44.30
CA LYS A 5 -50.46 30.43 43.37
C LYS A 5 -51.05 30.66 41.98
N SER A 6 -50.32 31.38 41.14
CA SER A 6 -50.54 31.39 39.66
C SER A 6 -50.25 30.01 39.13
N SER A 7 -51.30 29.23 38.84
CA SER A 7 -51.10 27.99 38.04
C SER A 7 -50.73 28.37 36.62
N VAL A 8 -49.46 28.23 36.28
CA VAL A 8 -49.01 28.30 34.92
C VAL A 8 -49.64 27.11 34.19
N ILE A 9 -50.63 27.38 33.33
CA ILE A 9 -51.23 26.40 32.45
C ILE A 9 -50.13 26.18 31.36
N ALA A 10 -49.47 25.06 31.42
CA ALA A 10 -48.48 24.68 30.39
C ALA A 10 -49.23 24.45 29.07
N THR A 11 -49.15 25.39 28.14
CA THR A 11 -49.61 25.23 26.77
C THR A 11 -48.59 24.41 26.05
N HIS A 12 -48.94 23.19 25.63
CA HIS A 12 -48.07 22.35 24.81
C HIS A 12 -48.35 22.62 23.34
N MET A 13 -47.35 23.16 22.62
CA MET A 13 -47.36 23.28 21.17
C MET A 13 -46.79 22.01 20.56
N TYR A 14 -47.43 21.48 19.54
CA TYR A 14 -46.99 20.23 18.86
C TYR A 14 -47.37 20.19 17.40
N LEU A 15 -46.68 19.37 16.64
CA LEU A 15 -47.04 19.06 15.27
C LEU A 15 -48.09 17.95 15.27
N ARG A 16 -49.28 18.26 14.71
CA ARG A 16 -50.41 17.35 14.62
C ARG A 16 -50.54 16.79 13.20
N GLU A 17 -50.78 15.48 13.08
CA GLU A 17 -51.26 14.86 11.85
C GLU A 17 -52.80 14.79 11.88
N SER A 18 -53.45 15.36 10.87
CA SER A 18 -54.87 15.28 10.64
C SER A 18 -55.14 14.42 9.41
N LYS A 19 -55.88 13.31 9.59
CA LYS A 19 -56.20 12.39 8.50
C LYS A 19 -57.62 12.67 7.99
N GLN A 20 -57.75 12.92 6.69
CA GLN A 20 -59.02 13.13 6.03
C GLN A 20 -59.24 12.05 4.96
N LYS A 21 -60.40 11.36 5.08
CA LYS A 21 -60.78 10.34 4.11
C LYS A 21 -61.61 10.96 2.99
N ARG A 22 -61.21 10.86 1.73
CA ARG A 22 -61.98 11.32 0.57
C ARG A 22 -63.10 10.33 0.21
N ALA A 23 -64.06 10.76 -0.57
CA ALA A 23 -65.10 9.90 -1.12
C ALA A 23 -64.55 8.75 -1.97
N SER A 24 -63.36 8.89 -2.53
CA SER A 24 -62.59 7.86 -3.26
C SER A 24 -61.97 6.77 -2.37
N GLY A 25 -62.05 6.88 -1.03
CA GLY A 25 -61.38 6.00 -0.08
C GLY A 25 -59.94 6.36 0.26
N GLU A 26 -59.34 7.30 -0.45
CA GLU A 26 -57.96 7.78 -0.22
C GLU A 26 -57.87 8.54 1.11
N ILE A 27 -56.84 8.26 1.93
CA ILE A 27 -56.55 8.95 3.16
C ILE A 27 -55.47 10.01 2.89
N ILE A 28 -55.83 11.29 3.06
CA ILE A 28 -54.86 12.40 2.97
C ILE A 28 -54.49 12.81 4.39
N THR A 29 -53.19 12.88 4.65
CA THR A 29 -52.64 13.37 5.92
C THR A 29 -52.19 14.83 5.74
N HIS A 30 -52.69 15.70 6.59
CA HIS A 30 -52.28 17.11 6.70
C HIS A 30 -51.43 17.30 7.95
N LEU A 31 -50.37 18.12 7.83
CA LEU A 31 -49.51 18.51 8.94
C LEU A 31 -49.93 19.89 9.42
N GLN A 32 -50.21 19.99 10.74
CA GLN A 32 -50.72 21.18 11.39
C GLN A 32 -49.90 21.50 12.63
N PHE A 33 -49.58 22.77 12.85
CA PHE A 33 -49.01 23.25 14.09
C PHE A 33 -50.15 23.63 15.01
N ALA A 34 -50.26 23.00 16.17
CA ALA A 34 -51.38 23.14 17.08
C ALA A 34 -50.89 23.34 18.52
N GLU A 35 -51.70 24.01 19.30
CA GLU A 35 -51.52 24.10 20.73
C GLU A 35 -52.70 23.43 21.46
N SER A 36 -52.42 22.90 22.64
CA SER A 36 -53.43 22.35 23.53
C SER A 36 -53.73 23.37 24.61
N VAL A 37 -54.95 23.89 24.61
CA VAL A 37 -55.42 24.90 25.57
C VAL A 37 -56.47 24.30 26.49
N TRP A 38 -56.27 24.39 27.81
CA TRP A 38 -57.22 23.87 28.78
C TRP A 38 -58.49 24.75 28.85
N ASN A 39 -59.61 24.15 28.47
CA ASN A 39 -60.93 24.82 28.59
C ASN A 39 -61.52 24.59 29.99
N LYS A 40 -61.62 25.65 30.78
CA LYS A 40 -62.14 25.60 32.16
C LYS A 40 -63.62 25.28 32.22
N VAL A 41 -64.39 25.53 31.14
CA VAL A 41 -65.82 25.28 31.11
C VAL A 41 -66.15 23.83 30.84
N THR A 42 -65.41 23.22 29.81
CA THR A 42 -65.62 21.84 29.44
C THR A 42 -64.72 20.85 30.19
N GLN A 43 -63.76 21.36 31.00
CA GLN A 43 -62.78 20.59 31.73
C GLN A 43 -62.01 19.62 30.83
N ARG A 44 -61.73 20.02 29.59
CA ARG A 44 -60.96 19.26 28.58
C ARG A 44 -59.96 20.17 27.91
N ALA A 45 -58.92 19.53 27.31
CA ALA A 45 -57.98 20.25 26.50
C ALA A 45 -58.53 20.37 25.07
N ASP A 46 -58.73 21.62 24.62
CA ASP A 46 -59.14 21.91 23.25
C ASP A 46 -57.91 22.12 22.38
N THR A 47 -57.95 21.60 21.16
CA THR A 47 -56.85 21.74 20.19
C THR A 47 -57.07 22.98 19.34
N HIS A 48 -56.16 23.92 19.42
CA HIS A 48 -56.17 25.14 18.62
C HIS A 48 -55.16 25.01 17.48
N ILE A 49 -55.61 25.07 16.23
CA ILE A 49 -54.70 25.00 15.06
C ILE A 49 -54.15 26.39 14.80
N MET A 50 -52.87 26.56 15.03
CA MET A 50 -52.18 27.82 14.83
C MET A 50 -51.76 28.01 13.36
N TYR A 51 -51.36 26.92 12.70
CA TYR A 51 -50.91 26.95 11.30
C TYR A 51 -51.11 25.60 10.63
N ASN A 52 -51.55 25.62 9.37
CA ASN A 52 -51.66 24.41 8.52
C ASN A 52 -50.57 24.42 7.45
N PHE A 53 -49.65 23.49 7.54
CA PHE A 53 -48.55 23.35 6.55
C PHE A 53 -49.02 22.80 5.21
N GLY A 54 -50.12 22.05 5.21
CA GLY A 54 -50.63 21.37 3.99
C GLY A 54 -50.48 19.85 4.04
N ARG A 55 -50.47 19.23 2.89
CA ARG A 55 -50.39 17.77 2.76
C ARG A 55 -48.98 17.25 3.13
N ALA A 56 -48.94 16.17 3.91
CA ALA A 56 -47.67 15.57 4.37
C ALA A 56 -46.80 15.00 3.23
N ASP A 57 -47.42 14.63 2.11
CA ASP A 57 -46.72 14.11 0.90
C ASP A 57 -46.21 15.22 -0.03
N ASP A 58 -46.59 16.48 0.19
CA ASP A 58 -46.13 17.62 -0.62
C ASP A 58 -44.64 17.97 -0.31
N PRO A 59 -43.76 17.96 -1.30
CA PRO A 59 -42.37 18.37 -1.12
C PRO A 59 -42.20 19.79 -0.55
N GLN A 60 -43.07 20.72 -0.93
CA GLN A 60 -43.01 22.08 -0.41
C GLN A 60 -43.34 22.17 1.11
N VAL A 61 -44.19 21.29 1.59
CA VAL A 61 -44.48 21.19 3.04
C VAL A 61 -43.26 20.72 3.81
N ARG A 62 -42.51 19.75 3.27
CA ARG A 62 -41.24 19.28 3.85
C ARG A 62 -40.23 20.41 3.91
N GLU A 63 -40.13 21.21 2.85
CA GLU A 63 -39.17 22.33 2.80
C GLU A 63 -39.52 23.41 3.84
N ARG A 64 -40.80 23.77 3.97
CA ARG A 64 -41.27 24.71 5.00
C ARG A 64 -40.99 24.21 6.40
N LEU A 65 -41.20 22.93 6.68
CA LEU A 65 -40.87 22.33 7.98
C LEU A 65 -39.37 22.35 8.28
N ARG A 66 -38.54 22.08 7.27
CA ARG A 66 -37.06 22.21 7.39
C ARG A 66 -36.65 23.63 7.72
N ALA A 67 -37.19 24.60 7.01
CA ALA A 67 -36.90 26.01 7.23
C ALA A 67 -37.33 26.45 8.64
N LEU A 68 -38.50 26.01 9.14
CA LEU A 68 -38.97 26.28 10.48
C LEU A 68 -38.06 25.63 11.54
N ALA A 69 -37.72 24.37 11.37
CA ALA A 69 -36.82 23.65 12.28
C ALA A 69 -35.44 24.35 12.35
N HIS A 70 -34.88 24.74 11.21
CA HIS A 70 -33.62 25.48 11.15
C HIS A 70 -33.68 26.84 11.88
N ASN A 71 -34.80 27.57 11.73
CA ASN A 71 -35.00 28.82 12.42
C ASN A 71 -35.15 28.66 13.97
N ILE A 72 -35.79 27.59 14.41
CA ILE A 72 -35.91 27.25 15.84
C ILE A 72 -34.51 26.90 16.40
N LEU A 73 -33.79 25.99 15.75
CA LEU A 73 -32.47 25.53 16.19
C LEU A 73 -31.43 26.66 16.31
N ARG A 74 -31.55 27.72 15.52
CA ARG A 74 -30.71 28.93 15.64
C ARG A 74 -30.98 29.80 16.86
N ARG A 75 -32.13 29.62 17.54
CA ARG A 75 -32.57 30.44 18.66
C ARG A 75 -32.58 29.73 20.00
N VAL A 76 -32.34 28.44 20.00
CA VAL A 76 -32.27 27.59 21.19
C VAL A 76 -30.79 27.30 21.49
N ALA A 77 -30.41 27.36 22.75
CA ALA A 77 -29.02 27.06 23.14
C ALA A 77 -28.67 25.59 22.85
N PRO A 78 -27.44 25.27 22.43
CA PRO A 78 -27.03 23.89 22.12
C PRO A 78 -27.30 22.91 23.27
N GLU A 79 -27.13 23.35 24.51
CA GLU A 79 -27.39 22.57 25.73
C GLU A 79 -28.86 22.20 25.87
N GLU A 80 -29.77 23.14 25.56
CA GLU A 80 -31.22 22.93 25.60
C GLU A 80 -31.67 21.94 24.50
N ILE A 81 -31.03 22.01 23.31
CA ILE A 81 -31.31 21.08 22.22
C ILE A 81 -30.90 19.67 22.62
N LEU A 82 -29.71 19.50 23.22
CA LEU A 82 -29.22 18.20 23.71
C LEU A 82 -30.12 17.67 24.85
N ALA A 83 -30.50 18.52 25.80
CA ALA A 83 -31.41 18.15 26.90
C ALA A 83 -32.81 17.76 26.41
N ALA A 84 -33.28 18.34 25.30
CA ALA A 84 -34.58 18.01 24.70
C ALA A 84 -34.57 16.70 23.88
N ARG A 85 -33.39 16.03 23.73
CA ARG A 85 -33.25 14.78 22.99
C ARG A 85 -32.66 13.65 23.86
N PRO A 86 -33.25 13.31 25.00
CA PRO A 86 -32.72 12.27 25.87
C PRO A 86 -32.72 10.87 25.24
N ASP A 87 -33.47 10.69 24.13
CA ASP A 87 -33.59 9.42 23.41
C ASP A 87 -32.51 9.21 22.35
N TRP A 88 -31.64 10.19 22.13
CA TRP A 88 -30.51 10.04 21.25
C TRP A 88 -29.31 9.52 22.03
N LYS A 89 -28.80 8.34 21.62
CA LYS A 89 -27.62 7.71 22.23
C LYS A 89 -26.53 7.59 21.20
N LEU A 90 -25.37 8.16 21.48
CA LEU A 90 -24.16 7.86 20.73
C LEU A 90 -23.74 6.42 21.08
N LEU A 91 -23.72 5.54 20.11
CA LEU A 91 -23.32 4.15 20.29
C LEU A 91 -21.82 3.99 20.13
N ASP A 92 -21.26 4.55 19.06
CA ASP A 92 -19.85 4.45 18.75
C ASP A 92 -19.38 5.53 17.77
N ALA A 93 -18.04 5.68 17.62
CA ALA A 93 -17.44 6.61 16.66
C ALA A 93 -16.07 6.09 16.17
N TRP A 94 -15.91 5.96 14.85
CA TRP A 94 -14.72 5.44 14.21
C TRP A 94 -13.99 6.48 13.37
N PRO A 95 -12.65 6.36 13.17
CA PRO A 95 -11.96 7.03 12.07
C PRO A 95 -12.58 6.62 10.74
N TYR A 96 -12.83 7.60 9.85
CA TYR A 96 -13.54 7.30 8.61
C TYR A 96 -12.91 7.90 7.37
N GLY A 97 -12.34 9.10 7.45
CA GLY A 97 -11.89 9.82 6.28
C GLY A 97 -10.76 9.13 5.51
N ASP A 98 -9.87 8.45 6.22
CA ASP A 98 -8.78 7.66 5.62
C ASP A 98 -9.33 6.43 4.88
N LEU A 99 -10.27 5.71 5.50
CA LEU A 99 -10.98 4.59 4.87
C LEU A 99 -11.81 5.06 3.65
N TYR A 100 -12.52 6.19 3.79
CA TYR A 100 -13.31 6.78 2.70
C TYR A 100 -12.45 7.09 1.48
N VAL A 101 -11.28 7.70 1.68
CA VAL A 101 -10.35 7.99 0.59
C VAL A 101 -9.86 6.72 -0.08
N LEU A 102 -9.50 5.68 0.69
CA LEU A 102 -9.11 4.39 0.11
C LEU A 102 -10.25 3.76 -0.70
N GLU A 103 -11.51 3.86 -0.24
CA GLU A 103 -12.68 3.40 -0.98
C GLU A 103 -12.84 4.16 -2.31
N GLN A 104 -12.69 5.48 -2.30
CA GLN A 104 -12.76 6.30 -3.53
C GLN A 104 -11.63 5.98 -4.51
N LEU A 105 -10.41 5.74 -4.01
CA LEU A 105 -9.28 5.31 -4.85
C LEU A 105 -9.50 3.91 -5.41
N TRP A 106 -10.03 2.98 -4.61
CA TRP A 106 -10.40 1.63 -5.02
C TRP A 106 -11.45 1.63 -6.14
N GLN A 107 -12.46 2.48 -6.03
CA GLN A 107 -13.44 2.72 -7.10
C GLN A 107 -12.78 3.30 -8.35
N ARG A 108 -11.92 4.30 -8.20
CA ARG A 108 -11.21 4.95 -9.31
C ARG A 108 -10.36 3.98 -10.12
N ILE A 109 -9.69 3.04 -9.46
CA ILE A 109 -8.92 1.99 -10.15
C ILE A 109 -9.81 0.85 -10.70
N GLY A 110 -11.13 0.88 -10.48
CA GLY A 110 -12.11 -0.01 -11.09
C GLY A 110 -12.20 -1.41 -10.50
N MET A 111 -11.77 -1.60 -9.26
CA MET A 111 -11.81 -2.91 -8.61
C MET A 111 -13.23 -3.40 -8.30
N PRO A 112 -14.22 -2.52 -7.94
CA PRO A 112 -15.60 -2.95 -7.69
C PRO A 112 -16.30 -3.58 -8.90
N GLU A 113 -15.94 -3.17 -10.11
CA GLU A 113 -16.51 -3.73 -11.33
C GLU A 113 -15.78 -4.99 -11.78
N ARG A 114 -14.45 -5.01 -11.62
CA ARG A 114 -13.57 -6.06 -12.15
C ARG A 114 -13.61 -7.35 -11.37
N LEU A 115 -13.48 -7.29 -10.05
CA LEU A 115 -13.46 -8.51 -9.24
C LEU A 115 -14.78 -9.30 -9.35
N PRO A 116 -15.98 -8.67 -9.28
CA PRO A 116 -17.23 -9.38 -9.55
C PRO A 116 -17.35 -9.89 -10.99
N ALA A 117 -16.83 -9.18 -11.99
CA ALA A 117 -16.85 -9.64 -13.38
C ALA A 117 -16.10 -10.98 -13.55
N LEU A 118 -14.96 -11.14 -12.87
CA LEU A 118 -14.18 -12.38 -12.87
C LEU A 118 -14.85 -13.55 -12.11
N THR A 119 -15.88 -13.27 -11.29
CA THR A 119 -16.63 -14.31 -10.56
C THR A 119 -17.82 -14.84 -11.35
N ARG A 120 -18.25 -14.20 -12.45
CA ARG A 120 -19.46 -14.56 -13.20
C ARG A 120 -19.47 -15.97 -13.74
N ASP A 121 -18.30 -16.51 -14.07
CA ASP A 121 -18.16 -17.88 -14.58
C ASP A 121 -18.26 -18.95 -13.48
N ASP A 122 -18.25 -18.55 -12.21
CA ASP A 122 -18.31 -19.46 -11.05
C ASP A 122 -19.66 -19.32 -10.33
N THR A 123 -20.73 -19.77 -10.97
CA THR A 123 -22.13 -19.65 -10.51
C THR A 123 -22.40 -20.29 -9.14
N ARG A 124 -21.46 -21.04 -8.58
CA ARG A 124 -21.59 -21.71 -7.27
C ARG A 124 -21.07 -20.86 -6.10
N ARG A 125 -20.52 -19.65 -6.35
CA ARG A 125 -19.89 -18.84 -5.32
C ARG A 125 -20.69 -17.60 -4.99
N THR A 126 -21.24 -17.58 -3.78
CA THR A 126 -21.80 -16.37 -3.13
C THR A 126 -20.73 -15.58 -2.36
N LEU A 127 -19.43 -15.79 -2.69
CA LEU A 127 -18.32 -15.19 -1.97
C LEU A 127 -18.22 -13.70 -2.25
N PRO A 128 -18.23 -12.82 -1.23
CA PRO A 128 -18.04 -11.37 -1.39
C PRO A 128 -16.55 -11.04 -1.64
N VAL A 129 -16.00 -11.51 -2.78
CA VAL A 129 -14.57 -11.42 -3.11
C VAL A 129 -14.09 -9.98 -3.08
N GLU A 130 -14.86 -9.09 -3.68
CA GLU A 130 -14.48 -7.69 -3.83
C GLU A 130 -14.34 -7.01 -2.45
N ARG A 131 -15.36 -7.14 -1.59
CA ARG A 131 -15.32 -6.56 -0.24
C ARG A 131 -14.23 -7.18 0.63
N ALA A 132 -14.01 -8.48 0.53
CA ALA A 132 -12.93 -9.17 1.24
C ALA A 132 -11.55 -8.70 0.77
N CYS A 133 -11.33 -8.50 -0.53
CA CYS A 133 -10.09 -7.95 -1.06
C CYS A 133 -9.90 -6.49 -0.62
N PHE A 134 -10.93 -5.65 -0.72
CA PHE A 134 -10.86 -4.26 -0.25
C PHE A 134 -10.52 -4.20 1.24
N ALA A 135 -11.20 -4.97 2.09
CA ALA A 135 -10.92 -5.01 3.52
C ALA A 135 -9.46 -5.37 3.82
N MET A 136 -8.90 -6.37 3.12
CA MET A 136 -7.51 -6.78 3.27
C MET A 136 -6.52 -5.70 2.81
N VAL A 137 -6.82 -5.00 1.72
CA VAL A 137 -5.99 -3.92 1.16
C VAL A 137 -6.06 -2.69 2.07
N ALA A 138 -7.26 -2.27 2.48
CA ALA A 138 -7.44 -1.13 3.40
C ALA A 138 -6.78 -1.39 4.76
N ASN A 139 -6.90 -2.61 5.31
CA ASN A 139 -6.19 -2.99 6.52
C ASN A 139 -4.67 -2.84 6.37
N ARG A 140 -4.09 -3.18 5.20
CA ARG A 140 -2.66 -2.96 4.95
C ARG A 140 -2.27 -1.49 5.01
N CYS A 141 -3.07 -0.58 4.45
CA CYS A 141 -2.80 0.85 4.46
C CYS A 141 -3.01 1.50 5.84
N LEU A 142 -3.98 1.02 6.63
CA LEU A 142 -4.44 1.69 7.85
C LEU A 142 -3.92 1.04 9.15
N ALA A 143 -3.94 -0.29 9.23
CA ALA A 143 -3.54 -1.08 10.41
C ALA A 143 -2.94 -2.43 9.98
N PRO A 144 -1.75 -2.45 9.35
CA PRO A 144 -1.18 -3.65 8.76
C PRO A 144 -0.94 -4.77 9.78
N ALA A 145 -1.67 -5.88 9.63
CA ALA A 145 -1.65 -7.01 10.54
C ALA A 145 -1.94 -8.35 9.82
N SER A 146 -2.08 -9.45 10.59
CA SER A 146 -2.51 -10.75 10.08
C SER A 146 -3.96 -10.73 9.58
N LYS A 147 -4.35 -11.70 8.76
CA LYS A 147 -5.75 -11.83 8.32
C LYS A 147 -6.71 -12.14 9.46
N LEU A 148 -6.20 -12.84 10.48
CA LEU A 148 -6.95 -13.12 11.70
C LEU A 148 -7.25 -11.81 12.46
N TYR A 149 -6.23 -10.99 12.71
CA TYR A 149 -6.41 -9.68 13.36
C TYR A 149 -7.32 -8.75 12.51
N CYS A 150 -7.13 -8.74 11.18
CA CYS A 150 -7.99 -7.97 10.27
C CYS A 150 -9.46 -8.33 10.46
N TYR A 151 -9.78 -9.61 10.64
CA TYR A 151 -11.15 -10.08 10.84
C TYR A 151 -11.65 -9.88 12.28
N GLU A 152 -10.90 -10.36 13.28
CA GLU A 152 -11.39 -10.43 14.67
C GLU A 152 -11.41 -9.07 15.37
N GLN A 153 -10.45 -8.20 15.05
CA GLN A 153 -10.30 -6.91 15.72
C GLN A 153 -10.65 -5.76 14.78
N TRP A 154 -9.91 -5.59 13.69
CA TRP A 154 -9.98 -4.39 12.89
C TRP A 154 -11.33 -4.18 12.20
N LEU A 155 -11.89 -5.20 11.54
CA LEU A 155 -13.20 -5.12 10.88
C LEU A 155 -14.39 -5.03 11.86
N ARG A 156 -14.23 -5.57 13.07
CA ARG A 156 -15.31 -5.63 14.04
C ARG A 156 -15.36 -4.42 14.97
N GLU A 157 -14.17 -3.93 15.35
CA GLU A 157 -14.03 -2.93 16.41
C GLU A 157 -13.51 -1.58 15.89
N ASP A 158 -12.47 -1.60 15.02
CA ASP A 158 -11.69 -0.40 14.73
C ASP A 158 -12.25 0.44 13.57
N VAL A 159 -13.04 -0.16 12.67
CA VAL A 159 -13.56 0.52 11.45
C VAL A 159 -14.95 0.05 11.06
N ARG A 160 -15.58 0.81 10.18
CA ARG A 160 -16.82 0.41 9.48
C ARG A 160 -16.60 0.41 7.97
N VAL A 161 -16.46 -0.77 7.41
CA VAL A 161 -16.34 -0.98 5.96
C VAL A 161 -17.72 -1.34 5.43
N ALA A 162 -18.31 -0.46 4.65
CA ALA A 162 -19.63 -0.69 4.07
C ALA A 162 -19.65 -1.96 3.20
N GLY A 163 -20.66 -2.81 3.42
CA GLY A 163 -20.80 -4.09 2.72
C GLY A 163 -19.87 -5.21 3.19
N ALA A 164 -19.13 -4.98 4.29
CA ALA A 164 -18.24 -5.98 4.89
C ALA A 164 -18.81 -6.61 6.19
N GLU A 165 -20.02 -6.23 6.59
CA GLU A 165 -20.64 -6.65 7.85
C GLU A 165 -20.82 -8.16 7.95
N GLY A 166 -21.06 -8.82 6.81
CA GLY A 166 -21.20 -10.29 6.70
C GLY A 166 -19.90 -11.04 6.41
N LEU A 167 -18.74 -10.36 6.42
CA LEU A 167 -17.47 -11.05 6.18
C LEU A 167 -17.08 -11.92 7.35
N GLU A 168 -16.61 -13.13 7.03
CA GLU A 168 -16.01 -14.06 7.96
C GLU A 168 -14.53 -14.33 7.60
N LEU A 169 -13.76 -14.84 8.53
CA LEU A 169 -12.33 -15.13 8.33
C LEU A 169 -12.09 -16.01 7.09
N HIS A 170 -12.92 -17.02 6.88
CA HIS A 170 -12.78 -17.91 5.73
C HIS A 170 -13.05 -17.19 4.38
N HIS A 171 -13.86 -16.11 4.36
CA HIS A 171 -14.06 -15.28 3.17
C HIS A 171 -12.77 -14.58 2.76
N LEU A 172 -11.97 -14.09 3.73
CA LEU A 172 -10.67 -13.47 3.44
C LEU A 172 -9.72 -14.46 2.78
N TYR A 173 -9.60 -15.69 3.32
CA TYR A 173 -8.71 -16.70 2.73
C TYR A 173 -9.17 -17.17 1.35
N ARG A 174 -10.49 -17.35 1.16
CA ARG A 174 -11.03 -17.74 -0.15
C ARG A 174 -10.90 -16.63 -1.19
N ALA A 175 -11.01 -15.36 -0.76
CA ALA A 175 -10.74 -14.22 -1.63
C ALA A 175 -9.26 -14.16 -2.05
N MET A 176 -8.32 -14.52 -1.17
CA MET A 176 -6.92 -14.67 -1.54
C MET A 176 -6.70 -15.77 -2.59
N ASP A 177 -7.33 -16.94 -2.39
CA ASP A 177 -7.25 -18.06 -3.35
C ASP A 177 -7.82 -17.65 -4.73
N PHE A 178 -8.91 -16.88 -4.73
CA PHE A 178 -9.49 -16.32 -5.94
C PHE A 178 -8.59 -15.28 -6.61
N PHE A 179 -8.06 -14.34 -5.82
CA PHE A 179 -7.21 -13.27 -6.33
C PHE A 179 -5.95 -13.81 -7.00
N GLU A 180 -5.31 -14.83 -6.41
CA GLU A 180 -4.13 -15.46 -7.01
C GLU A 180 -4.45 -16.15 -8.33
N LYS A 181 -5.59 -16.84 -8.43
CA LYS A 181 -6.03 -17.46 -9.67
C LYS A 181 -6.16 -16.45 -10.82
N HIS A 182 -6.56 -15.23 -10.52
CA HIS A 182 -6.80 -14.15 -11.49
C HIS A 182 -5.75 -13.04 -11.46
N LYS A 183 -4.65 -13.24 -10.71
CA LYS A 183 -3.60 -12.26 -10.47
C LYS A 183 -3.11 -11.56 -11.73
N GLU A 184 -2.74 -12.34 -12.74
CA GLU A 184 -2.17 -11.79 -13.97
C GLU A 184 -3.16 -10.87 -14.70
N THR A 185 -4.43 -11.29 -14.79
CA THR A 185 -5.49 -10.47 -15.40
C THR A 185 -5.70 -9.18 -14.61
N VAL A 186 -5.79 -9.27 -13.28
CA VAL A 186 -6.00 -8.12 -12.41
C VAL A 186 -4.82 -7.14 -12.50
N GLU A 187 -3.58 -7.61 -12.35
CA GLU A 187 -2.39 -6.75 -12.44
C GLU A 187 -2.29 -6.06 -13.79
N LYS A 188 -2.51 -6.81 -14.89
CA LYS A 188 -2.47 -6.27 -16.25
C LYS A 188 -3.49 -5.17 -16.48
N GLU A 189 -4.73 -5.44 -16.09
CA GLU A 189 -5.82 -4.48 -16.28
C GLU A 189 -5.67 -3.24 -15.39
N LEU A 190 -5.22 -3.42 -14.13
CA LEU A 190 -4.90 -2.31 -13.24
C LEU A 190 -3.82 -1.42 -13.85
N PHE A 191 -2.75 -2.04 -14.34
CA PHE A 191 -1.65 -1.31 -14.95
C PHE A 191 -2.11 -0.45 -16.13
N PHE A 192 -2.86 -1.04 -17.09
CA PHE A 192 -3.33 -0.27 -18.26
C PHE A 192 -4.32 0.83 -17.87
N ARG A 193 -5.22 0.57 -16.91
CA ARG A 193 -6.14 1.59 -16.43
C ARG A 193 -5.41 2.76 -15.76
N ILE A 194 -4.37 2.50 -15.00
CA ILE A 194 -3.57 3.52 -14.34
C ILE A 194 -2.74 4.29 -15.36
N ALA A 195 -2.11 3.61 -16.31
CA ALA A 195 -1.36 4.23 -17.38
C ALA A 195 -2.24 5.20 -18.19
N ASP A 196 -3.49 4.82 -18.48
CA ASP A 196 -4.47 5.67 -19.16
C ASP A 196 -4.94 6.84 -18.27
N LEU A 197 -5.39 6.55 -17.04
CA LEU A 197 -5.93 7.56 -16.12
C LEU A 197 -4.93 8.65 -15.72
N PHE A 198 -3.66 8.30 -15.62
CA PHE A 198 -2.60 9.20 -15.15
C PHE A 198 -1.64 9.60 -16.26
N SER A 199 -1.93 9.20 -17.53
CA SER A 199 -1.05 9.43 -18.69
C SER A 199 0.41 9.06 -18.39
N CYS A 200 0.60 7.92 -17.71
CA CYS A 200 1.93 7.47 -17.29
C CYS A 200 2.75 7.06 -18.52
N ASP A 201 3.89 7.70 -18.68
CA ASP A 201 4.87 7.28 -19.65
C ASP A 201 5.59 6.01 -19.16
N VAL A 202 5.44 4.92 -19.92
CA VAL A 202 6.00 3.60 -19.57
C VAL A 202 7.27 3.32 -20.41
N GLU A 203 8.03 4.37 -20.70
CA GLU A 203 9.31 4.20 -21.40
C GLU A 203 10.32 3.41 -20.56
N LEU A 204 10.30 3.57 -19.24
CA LEU A 204 11.20 2.89 -18.31
C LEU A 204 10.45 1.97 -17.35
N VAL A 205 10.89 0.72 -17.24
CA VAL A 205 10.41 -0.25 -16.25
C VAL A 205 11.57 -0.59 -15.31
N PHE A 206 11.44 -0.21 -14.07
CA PHE A 206 12.42 -0.46 -13.01
C PHE A 206 12.12 -1.79 -12.34
N TYR A 207 13.10 -2.67 -12.27
CA TYR A 207 12.95 -3.97 -11.64
C TYR A 207 14.00 -4.19 -10.56
N ASP A 208 13.57 -4.65 -9.41
CA ASP A 208 14.44 -5.10 -8.31
C ASP A 208 13.78 -6.22 -7.53
N THR A 209 14.59 -6.94 -6.77
CA THR A 209 14.15 -8.04 -5.93
C THR A 209 14.43 -7.77 -4.45
N THR A 210 13.64 -8.40 -3.60
CA THR A 210 13.89 -8.40 -2.17
C THR A 210 13.61 -9.77 -1.56
N THR A 211 14.16 -10.00 -0.35
CA THR A 211 13.94 -11.19 0.46
C THR A 211 12.85 -10.93 1.49
N LEU A 212 11.87 -11.81 1.56
CA LEU A 212 10.88 -11.86 2.64
C LEU A 212 11.07 -13.16 3.42
N HIS A 213 11.43 -13.06 4.69
CA HIS A 213 11.61 -14.21 5.57
C HIS A 213 10.29 -14.69 6.17
N CYS A 214 10.25 -15.98 6.47
CA CYS A 214 9.17 -16.64 7.18
C CYS A 214 9.67 -17.00 8.58
N GLU A 215 8.91 -16.70 9.62
CA GLU A 215 9.26 -17.06 11.00
C GLU A 215 8.85 -18.52 11.27
N ILE A 216 9.54 -19.43 10.59
CA ILE A 216 9.40 -20.89 10.71
C ILE A 216 10.78 -21.52 10.60
N ASP A 217 10.97 -22.70 11.19
CA ASP A 217 12.24 -23.42 11.16
C ASP A 217 12.38 -24.34 9.94
N ALA A 218 11.26 -24.90 9.45
CA ALA A 218 11.26 -25.88 8.37
C ALA A 218 11.11 -25.23 7.00
N GLU A 219 11.91 -25.69 6.05
CA GLU A 219 11.73 -25.39 4.62
C GLU A 219 10.53 -26.19 4.06
N ASP A 220 9.98 -25.71 2.94
CA ASP A 220 9.02 -26.51 2.19
C ASP A 220 9.73 -27.75 1.62
N ALA A 221 9.12 -28.93 1.77
CA ALA A 221 9.68 -30.18 1.25
C ALA A 221 9.92 -30.08 -0.27
N GLY A 222 11.11 -30.43 -0.71
CA GLY A 222 11.50 -30.41 -2.11
C GLY A 222 10.91 -31.57 -2.88
N GLY A 223 9.75 -31.38 -3.45
CA GLY A 223 9.07 -32.34 -4.31
C GLY A 223 7.57 -32.10 -4.37
N ALA A 224 6.97 -32.38 -5.52
CA ALA A 224 5.52 -32.18 -5.76
C ALA A 224 4.62 -33.05 -4.87
N GLU A 225 5.17 -33.94 -4.05
CA GLU A 225 4.43 -35.01 -3.36
C GLU A 225 4.14 -34.72 -1.87
N ASP A 226 4.80 -33.78 -1.19
CA ASP A 226 4.76 -33.69 0.28
C ASP A 226 4.11 -32.43 0.88
N ALA A 227 3.44 -31.61 0.11
CA ALA A 227 2.66 -30.51 0.67
C ALA A 227 1.26 -30.96 1.10
N THR A 228 1.16 -32.02 1.87
CA THR A 228 -0.07 -32.38 2.57
C THR A 228 -0.33 -31.34 3.64
N LEU A 229 -1.31 -30.47 3.42
CA LEU A 229 -1.87 -29.62 4.48
C LEU A 229 -2.31 -30.55 5.62
N ARG A 230 -1.64 -30.49 6.76
CA ARG A 230 -2.09 -31.15 7.97
C ARG A 230 -3.51 -30.69 8.27
N GLY A 231 -4.48 -31.57 8.08
CA GLY A 231 -5.85 -31.35 8.54
C GLY A 231 -7.02 -31.57 7.57
N SER A 232 -6.82 -31.92 6.29
CA SER A 232 -7.95 -32.35 5.46
C SER A 232 -7.65 -33.65 4.72
N GLN A 233 -8.19 -34.73 5.22
CA GLN A 233 -8.36 -35.99 4.47
C GLN A 233 -9.47 -35.83 3.44
N LEU A 234 -9.35 -34.87 2.51
CA LEU A 234 -10.25 -34.74 1.38
C LEU A 234 -9.51 -35.19 0.13
N ALA A 235 -10.09 -36.15 -0.54
CA ALA A 235 -9.63 -36.69 -1.82
C ALA A 235 -9.28 -35.57 -2.81
N GLY A 236 -8.00 -35.52 -3.25
CA GLY A 236 -7.48 -34.49 -4.12
C GLY A 236 -6.48 -33.57 -3.42
N ALA A 237 -5.46 -34.14 -2.75
CA ALA A 237 -4.34 -33.38 -2.20
C ALA A 237 -3.73 -32.46 -3.27
N LYS A 238 -3.90 -31.15 -3.13
CA LYS A 238 -3.26 -30.17 -4.00
C LYS A 238 -1.79 -30.14 -3.66
N THR A 239 -0.96 -30.57 -4.58
CA THR A 239 0.49 -30.39 -4.47
C THR A 239 0.84 -28.93 -4.71
N TYR A 240 1.64 -28.34 -3.81
CA TYR A 240 2.13 -26.97 -3.96
C TYR A 240 3.65 -26.99 -4.22
N PRO A 241 4.16 -26.12 -5.10
CA PRO A 241 5.60 -26.00 -5.27
C PRO A 241 6.26 -25.54 -3.96
N ALA A 242 7.40 -26.13 -3.64
CA ALA A 242 8.23 -25.68 -2.51
C ALA A 242 8.69 -24.25 -2.77
N LEU A 243 8.21 -23.28 -1.99
CA LEU A 243 8.47 -21.86 -2.19
C LEU A 243 9.39 -21.30 -1.10
N ARG A 244 9.17 -21.72 0.16
CA ARG A 244 9.94 -21.26 1.31
C ARG A 244 11.20 -22.08 1.45
N GLN A 245 12.32 -21.51 1.02
CA GLN A 245 13.65 -22.15 1.04
C GLN A 245 14.67 -21.21 1.70
N ARG A 246 15.69 -21.76 2.31
CA ARG A 246 16.85 -20.98 2.75
C ARG A 246 17.69 -20.59 1.55
N GLY A 247 18.24 -19.37 1.58
CA GLY A 247 19.05 -18.84 0.50
C GLY A 247 19.90 -17.67 0.96
N LYS A 248 20.54 -16.99 0.01
CA LYS A 248 21.32 -15.79 0.30
C LYS A 248 20.40 -14.65 0.69
N ALA A 249 20.23 -14.46 1.99
CA ALA A 249 19.32 -13.44 2.53
C ALA A 249 19.94 -12.04 2.45
N LYS A 250 19.29 -11.11 1.74
CA LYS A 250 19.70 -9.69 1.69
C LYS A 250 19.66 -8.99 3.06
N ASN A 251 18.91 -9.54 4.02
CA ASN A 251 18.79 -9.06 5.40
C ASN A 251 19.66 -9.81 6.43
N LYS A 252 20.57 -10.67 5.97
CA LYS A 252 21.46 -11.53 6.78
C LYS A 252 20.73 -12.56 7.69
N ARG A 253 19.42 -12.80 7.47
CA ARG A 253 18.63 -13.83 8.16
C ARG A 253 18.64 -15.14 7.35
N SER A 254 19.82 -15.78 7.26
CA SER A 254 19.96 -17.09 6.62
C SER A 254 19.51 -18.26 7.52
N ASP A 255 19.15 -17.97 8.76
CA ASP A 255 18.66 -18.91 9.76
C ASP A 255 17.23 -19.40 9.49
N VAL A 256 16.42 -18.63 8.78
CA VAL A 256 15.02 -18.93 8.49
C VAL A 256 14.74 -19.04 6.99
N PRO A 257 13.75 -19.85 6.59
CA PRO A 257 13.29 -19.89 5.19
C PRO A 257 12.76 -18.54 4.73
N GLN A 258 12.86 -18.30 3.44
CA GLN A 258 12.49 -17.05 2.79
C GLN A 258 11.82 -17.30 1.44
N VAL A 259 11.25 -16.26 0.87
CA VAL A 259 10.87 -16.17 -0.53
C VAL A 259 11.54 -14.94 -1.15
N ILE A 260 11.81 -14.98 -2.45
CA ILE A 260 12.28 -13.83 -3.20
C ILE A 260 11.07 -13.17 -3.85
N VAL A 261 10.94 -11.87 -3.70
CA VAL A 261 9.89 -11.09 -4.36
C VAL A 261 10.52 -10.12 -5.34
N GLY A 262 10.10 -10.19 -6.59
CA GLY A 262 10.42 -9.23 -7.64
C GLY A 262 9.31 -8.18 -7.78
N LEU A 263 9.69 -6.95 -8.06
CA LEU A 263 8.78 -5.84 -8.28
C LEU A 263 9.21 -5.02 -9.48
N ALA A 264 8.30 -4.88 -10.44
CA ALA A 264 8.43 -3.94 -11.55
C ALA A 264 7.62 -2.67 -11.25
N MET A 265 8.22 -1.51 -11.52
CA MET A 265 7.62 -0.19 -11.27
C MET A 265 7.82 0.75 -12.44
N THR A 266 6.93 1.72 -12.59
CA THR A 266 7.11 2.84 -13.51
C THR A 266 8.10 3.86 -12.96
N ARG A 267 8.48 4.82 -13.81
CA ARG A 267 9.30 5.99 -13.44
C ARG A 267 8.71 6.79 -12.27
N ASP A 268 7.39 6.89 -12.20
CA ASP A 268 6.66 7.62 -11.15
C ASP A 268 6.52 6.82 -9.85
N GLY A 269 7.09 5.62 -9.82
CA GLY A 269 7.06 4.75 -8.64
C GLY A 269 5.72 4.03 -8.45
N LEU A 270 4.95 3.83 -9.51
CA LEU A 270 3.73 3.02 -9.47
C LEU A 270 4.06 1.56 -9.76
N PRO A 271 3.54 0.60 -8.97
CA PRO A 271 3.76 -0.81 -9.21
C PRO A 271 3.08 -1.27 -10.49
N VAL A 272 3.83 -2.02 -11.31
CA VAL A 272 3.40 -2.61 -12.59
C VAL A 272 2.99 -4.06 -12.39
N ARG A 273 3.92 -4.86 -11.87
CA ARG A 273 3.73 -6.30 -11.66
C ARG A 273 4.64 -6.80 -10.54
N SER A 274 4.20 -7.86 -9.85
CA SER A 274 4.98 -8.54 -8.83
C SER A 274 5.17 -10.02 -9.13
N TRP A 275 6.28 -10.58 -8.67
CA TRP A 275 6.62 -12.01 -8.76
C TRP A 275 7.03 -12.53 -7.41
N VAL A 276 6.76 -13.80 -7.18
CA VAL A 276 7.24 -14.52 -5.99
C VAL A 276 8.00 -15.74 -6.47
N PHE A 277 9.28 -15.81 -6.14
CA PHE A 277 10.18 -16.89 -6.49
C PHE A 277 10.55 -17.70 -5.25
N ARG A 278 11.10 -18.89 -5.48
CA ARG A 278 11.67 -19.71 -4.41
C ARG A 278 12.72 -18.93 -3.63
N GLY A 279 12.85 -19.23 -2.34
CA GLY A 279 13.77 -18.52 -1.46
C GLY A 279 15.26 -18.71 -1.77
N ASP A 280 15.63 -19.76 -2.50
CA ASP A 280 16.99 -20.06 -2.98
C ASP A 280 17.31 -19.44 -4.35
N THR A 281 16.31 -18.86 -5.04
CA THR A 281 16.52 -18.21 -6.36
C THR A 281 17.45 -17.01 -6.23
N VAL A 282 18.40 -16.87 -7.14
CA VAL A 282 19.29 -15.70 -7.22
C VAL A 282 18.74 -14.67 -8.22
N ASP A 283 19.05 -13.40 -7.98
CA ASP A 283 18.49 -12.28 -8.78
C ASP A 283 18.69 -12.46 -10.29
N VAL A 284 19.84 -12.99 -10.69
CA VAL A 284 20.18 -13.22 -12.10
C VAL A 284 19.21 -14.18 -12.80
N GLU A 285 18.65 -15.14 -12.09
CA GLU A 285 17.73 -16.15 -12.65
C GLU A 285 16.32 -15.59 -12.90
N THR A 286 15.96 -14.49 -12.24
CA THR A 286 14.62 -13.92 -12.33
C THR A 286 14.38 -13.13 -13.63
N VAL A 287 15.44 -12.59 -14.24
CA VAL A 287 15.36 -11.60 -15.33
C VAL A 287 14.69 -12.16 -16.58
N ALA A 288 15.02 -13.38 -16.98
CA ALA A 288 14.47 -13.98 -18.20
C ALA A 288 12.95 -14.17 -18.10
N GLN A 289 12.46 -14.68 -16.97
CA GLN A 289 11.02 -14.83 -16.72
C GLN A 289 10.30 -13.48 -16.71
N VAL A 290 10.84 -12.52 -15.97
CA VAL A 290 10.26 -11.16 -15.86
C VAL A 290 10.14 -10.51 -17.23
N LYS A 291 11.18 -10.62 -18.05
CA LYS A 291 11.18 -10.07 -19.42
C LYS A 291 10.14 -10.77 -20.31
N ALA A 292 10.02 -12.09 -20.22
CA ALA A 292 9.03 -12.85 -20.99
C ALA A 292 7.59 -12.41 -20.61
N ASP A 293 7.33 -12.29 -19.33
CA ASP A 293 6.01 -11.87 -18.80
C ASP A 293 5.66 -10.44 -19.20
N LEU A 294 6.60 -9.50 -19.13
CA LEU A 294 6.38 -8.11 -19.55
C LEU A 294 6.14 -8.00 -21.07
N ARG A 295 6.79 -8.85 -21.88
CA ARG A 295 6.47 -8.95 -23.32
C ARG A 295 5.02 -9.35 -23.57
N GLY A 296 4.48 -10.31 -22.81
CA GLY A 296 3.09 -10.72 -22.87
C GLY A 296 2.11 -9.56 -22.66
N TRP A 297 2.55 -8.50 -22.00
CA TRP A 297 1.77 -7.28 -21.80
C TRP A 297 1.98 -6.20 -22.87
N LYS A 298 2.71 -6.51 -23.94
CA LYS A 298 3.08 -5.57 -25.03
C LYS A 298 3.97 -4.40 -24.55
N LEU A 299 4.68 -4.56 -23.44
CA LEU A 299 5.67 -3.60 -22.95
C LEU A 299 7.05 -3.83 -23.60
N THR A 300 7.06 -4.18 -24.88
CA THR A 300 8.29 -4.51 -25.65
C THR A 300 9.18 -3.30 -25.88
N ARG A 301 8.60 -2.10 -25.91
CA ARG A 301 9.34 -0.84 -26.13
C ARG A 301 9.91 -0.24 -24.85
N SER A 302 9.49 -0.74 -23.69
CA SER A 302 9.98 -0.23 -22.40
C SER A 302 11.43 -0.65 -22.18
N VAL A 303 12.25 0.30 -21.75
CA VAL A 303 13.63 0.06 -21.35
C VAL A 303 13.64 -0.59 -19.97
N PHE A 304 14.27 -1.74 -19.85
CA PHE A 304 14.41 -2.45 -18.58
C PHE A 304 15.57 -1.85 -17.77
N VAL A 305 15.29 -1.42 -16.53
CA VAL A 305 16.30 -0.86 -15.63
C VAL A 305 16.49 -1.79 -14.43
N GLY A 306 17.74 -2.21 -14.19
CA GLY A 306 18.05 -3.16 -13.11
C GLY A 306 19.44 -2.95 -12.49
N ASP A 307 19.66 -3.65 -11.37
CA ASP A 307 20.89 -3.55 -10.59
C ASP A 307 21.96 -4.56 -11.04
N ALA A 308 23.17 -4.39 -10.52
CA ALA A 308 24.36 -5.19 -10.82
C ALA A 308 24.19 -6.70 -10.52
N GLY A 309 23.35 -7.06 -9.56
CA GLY A 309 23.03 -8.47 -9.24
C GLY A 309 22.33 -9.24 -10.36
N MET A 310 21.81 -8.53 -11.37
CA MET A 310 21.05 -9.10 -12.48
C MET A 310 21.89 -9.30 -13.74
N VAL A 311 23.16 -8.89 -13.72
CA VAL A 311 24.03 -8.90 -14.90
C VAL A 311 24.62 -10.29 -15.12
N SER A 312 24.35 -10.85 -16.30
CA SER A 312 25.03 -12.00 -16.91
C SER A 312 24.91 -11.89 -18.43
N GLU A 313 25.81 -12.54 -19.18
CA GLU A 313 25.73 -12.55 -20.64
C GLU A 313 24.40 -13.10 -21.15
N ALA A 314 23.87 -14.15 -20.50
CA ALA A 314 22.56 -14.71 -20.81
C ALA A 314 21.43 -13.69 -20.62
N ASN A 315 21.47 -12.90 -19.54
CA ASN A 315 20.47 -11.86 -19.28
C ASN A 315 20.59 -10.69 -20.24
N LEU A 316 21.80 -10.24 -20.57
CA LEU A 316 22.00 -9.20 -21.58
C LEU A 316 21.41 -9.62 -22.92
N HIS A 317 21.65 -10.88 -23.32
CA HIS A 317 21.05 -11.43 -24.52
C HIS A 317 19.52 -11.52 -24.44
N ALA A 318 18.96 -12.05 -23.34
CA ALA A 318 17.51 -12.16 -23.14
C ALA A 318 16.81 -10.79 -23.15
N LEU A 319 17.43 -9.77 -22.53
CA LEU A 319 16.90 -8.41 -22.51
C LEU A 319 16.93 -7.75 -23.90
N ALA A 320 17.97 -8.02 -24.69
CA ALA A 320 18.13 -7.48 -26.05
C ALA A 320 17.23 -8.15 -27.09
N GLN A 321 16.79 -9.38 -26.84
CA GLN A 321 15.96 -10.13 -27.79
C GLN A 321 14.71 -9.35 -28.23
N GLY A 322 14.40 -9.42 -29.54
CA GLY A 322 13.23 -8.75 -30.14
C GLY A 322 13.28 -7.21 -30.06
N GLY A 323 14.47 -6.64 -30.09
CA GLY A 323 14.68 -5.19 -30.02
C GLY A 323 14.53 -4.60 -28.62
N GLY A 324 14.56 -5.43 -27.58
CA GLY A 324 14.48 -4.98 -26.19
C GLY A 324 15.66 -4.10 -25.81
N LYS A 325 15.39 -3.09 -24.98
CA LYS A 325 16.38 -2.12 -24.48
C LYS A 325 16.55 -2.27 -22.98
N TYR A 326 17.74 -1.95 -22.47
CA TYR A 326 18.01 -2.03 -21.05
C TYR A 326 19.01 -0.97 -20.58
N ILE A 327 18.98 -0.67 -19.29
CA ILE A 327 19.94 0.12 -18.53
C ILE A 327 20.30 -0.70 -17.29
N LEU A 328 21.53 -1.20 -17.21
CA LEU A 328 21.98 -2.03 -16.09
C LEU A 328 23.22 -1.44 -15.44
N CYS A 329 23.25 -1.43 -14.10
CA CYS A 329 24.48 -1.18 -13.36
C CYS A 329 25.41 -2.38 -13.51
N MET A 330 26.66 -2.12 -13.81
CA MET A 330 27.65 -3.18 -14.00
C MET A 330 28.39 -3.45 -12.69
N PRO A 331 28.62 -4.72 -12.35
CA PRO A 331 29.43 -5.05 -11.20
C PRO A 331 30.88 -4.65 -11.46
N VAL A 332 31.43 -3.80 -10.60
CA VAL A 332 32.84 -3.43 -10.65
C VAL A 332 33.63 -4.39 -9.77
N LYS A 333 34.27 -5.37 -10.37
CA LYS A 333 35.11 -6.37 -9.71
C LYS A 333 36.52 -6.34 -10.28
N PRO A 334 37.55 -6.56 -9.44
CA PRO A 334 38.92 -6.72 -9.95
C PRO A 334 39.01 -7.79 -11.03
N GLY A 335 39.71 -7.49 -12.12
CA GLY A 335 39.93 -8.44 -13.23
C GLY A 335 38.74 -8.60 -14.18
N ASN A 336 37.73 -7.75 -14.13
CA ASN A 336 36.65 -7.70 -15.11
C ASN A 336 36.85 -6.53 -16.11
N GLU A 337 36.20 -6.62 -17.29
CA GLU A 337 36.27 -5.61 -18.35
C GLU A 337 35.96 -4.19 -17.80
N VAL A 338 35.02 -4.07 -16.89
CA VAL A 338 34.62 -2.76 -16.33
C VAL A 338 35.73 -2.13 -15.51
N SER A 339 36.42 -2.90 -14.66
CA SER A 339 37.50 -2.36 -13.82
C SER A 339 38.78 -2.12 -14.62
N ASP A 340 39.09 -3.01 -15.57
CA ASP A 340 40.40 -3.04 -16.24
C ASP A 340 40.40 -2.21 -17.51
N GLU A 341 39.33 -2.21 -18.28
CA GLU A 341 39.26 -1.48 -19.53
C GLU A 341 38.42 -0.20 -19.42
N VAL A 342 37.15 -0.28 -18.92
CA VAL A 342 36.23 0.88 -18.92
C VAL A 342 36.70 1.99 -17.99
N LEU A 343 37.10 1.68 -16.76
CA LEU A 343 37.56 2.67 -15.80
C LEU A 343 38.96 3.23 -16.07
N SER A 344 39.77 2.49 -16.85
CA SER A 344 41.11 2.93 -17.21
C SER A 344 41.13 3.88 -18.43
N ARG A 345 40.12 3.85 -19.30
CA ARG A 345 40.05 4.72 -20.46
C ARG A 345 39.98 6.18 -20.09
N PRO A 346 40.80 7.05 -20.68
CA PRO A 346 40.72 8.48 -20.48
C PRO A 346 39.39 9.02 -21.02
N GLY A 347 38.93 10.15 -20.49
CA GLY A 347 37.73 10.82 -20.97
C GLY A 347 37.34 11.95 -20.03
N ARG A 348 36.64 12.95 -20.58
CA ARG A 348 36.21 14.12 -19.82
C ARG A 348 34.84 13.84 -19.19
N TYR A 349 34.72 14.11 -17.88
CA TYR A 349 33.44 14.10 -17.19
C TYR A 349 32.63 15.37 -17.52
N ARG A 350 31.31 15.20 -17.63
CA ARG A 350 30.34 16.27 -17.77
C ARG A 350 29.38 16.25 -16.57
N THR A 351 29.13 17.40 -16.00
CA THR A 351 28.16 17.55 -14.88
C THR A 351 26.75 17.45 -15.44
N VAL A 352 25.93 16.56 -14.91
CA VAL A 352 24.55 16.29 -15.33
C VAL A 352 23.55 16.79 -14.30
N ALA A 353 23.90 16.65 -13.02
CA ALA A 353 23.08 17.08 -11.89
C ALA A 353 23.98 17.38 -10.69
N PRO A 354 23.48 17.99 -9.63
CA PRO A 354 24.22 18.11 -8.38
C PRO A 354 24.74 16.72 -7.94
N ASN A 355 26.06 16.64 -7.71
CA ASN A 355 26.74 15.38 -7.33
C ASN A 355 26.58 14.23 -8.36
N LEU A 356 26.49 14.55 -9.64
CA LEU A 356 26.50 13.57 -10.71
C LEU A 356 27.26 14.09 -11.92
N GLU A 357 28.40 13.47 -12.17
CA GLU A 357 29.18 13.67 -13.38
C GLU A 357 29.20 12.36 -14.18
N VAL A 358 29.21 12.44 -15.50
CA VAL A 358 29.20 11.28 -16.37
C VAL A 358 30.30 11.34 -17.41
N LYS A 359 30.80 10.18 -17.77
CA LYS A 359 31.77 9.97 -18.86
C LYS A 359 31.34 8.77 -19.67
N GLU A 360 31.24 8.93 -20.99
CA GLU A 360 30.93 7.82 -21.89
C GLU A 360 32.23 7.08 -22.29
N VAL A 361 32.13 5.76 -22.34
CA VAL A 361 33.20 4.86 -22.79
C VAL A 361 32.59 3.79 -23.69
N VAL A 362 33.16 3.62 -24.87
CA VAL A 362 32.80 2.53 -25.80
C VAL A 362 33.94 1.55 -25.88
N VAL A 363 33.62 0.26 -25.70
CA VAL A 363 34.60 -0.84 -25.77
C VAL A 363 34.19 -1.80 -26.89
N GLY A 364 35.15 -2.29 -27.65
CA GLY A 364 34.95 -3.22 -28.77
C GLY A 364 34.37 -2.58 -30.03
N ASP A 365 34.24 -3.36 -31.08
CA ASP A 365 33.76 -2.96 -32.40
C ASP A 365 32.68 -3.92 -32.92
N GLY A 366 31.84 -3.44 -33.84
CA GLY A 366 30.79 -4.23 -34.48
C GLY A 366 29.87 -4.89 -33.49
N GLU A 367 29.67 -6.19 -33.56
CA GLU A 367 28.79 -6.95 -32.65
C GLU A 367 29.30 -7.02 -31.20
N ARG A 368 30.60 -6.79 -30.98
CA ARG A 368 31.21 -6.74 -29.63
C ARG A 368 31.20 -5.34 -29.04
N ARG A 369 30.67 -4.35 -29.75
CA ARG A 369 30.58 -2.97 -29.26
C ARG A 369 29.68 -2.91 -28.02
N ARG A 370 30.25 -2.44 -26.92
CA ARG A 370 29.56 -2.20 -25.67
C ARG A 370 29.69 -0.73 -25.26
N ARG A 371 28.59 -0.14 -24.88
CA ARG A 371 28.47 1.26 -24.47
C ARG A 371 28.32 1.36 -22.97
N TYR A 372 29.26 2.03 -22.34
CA TYR A 372 29.26 2.26 -20.88
C TYR A 372 29.18 3.73 -20.55
N VAL A 373 28.51 4.06 -19.46
CA VAL A 373 28.52 5.38 -18.86
C VAL A 373 29.09 5.26 -17.46
N VAL A 374 30.28 5.83 -17.26
CA VAL A 374 30.90 5.91 -15.95
C VAL A 374 30.32 7.15 -15.24
N CYS A 375 29.64 6.92 -14.14
CA CYS A 375 29.05 7.94 -13.29
C CYS A 375 29.91 8.19 -12.08
N PHE A 376 30.03 9.44 -11.68
CA PHE A 376 30.81 9.88 -10.51
C PHE A 376 29.96 10.78 -9.61
N ASN A 377 29.98 10.49 -8.30
CA ASN A 377 29.35 11.29 -7.26
C ASN A 377 30.41 11.72 -6.25
N GLY A 378 30.73 13.03 -6.23
CA GLY A 378 31.79 13.58 -5.39
C GLY A 378 31.52 13.48 -3.89
N GLU A 379 30.28 13.64 -3.45
CA GLU A 379 29.92 13.51 -2.03
C GLU A 379 30.00 12.05 -1.56
N GLU A 380 29.57 11.13 -2.40
CA GLU A 380 29.70 9.69 -2.12
C GLU A 380 31.16 9.28 -2.06
N ALA A 381 32.01 9.80 -2.96
CA ALA A 381 33.45 9.56 -2.94
C ALA A 381 34.09 10.03 -1.62
N LYS A 382 33.72 11.21 -1.12
CA LYS A 382 34.19 11.72 0.18
C LYS A 382 33.76 10.81 1.32
N ARG A 383 32.49 10.38 1.31
CA ARG A 383 31.95 9.47 2.35
C ARG A 383 32.65 8.11 2.34
N GLN A 384 32.84 7.53 1.17
CA GLN A 384 33.52 6.24 1.03
C GLN A 384 34.99 6.32 1.44
N ARG A 385 35.68 7.39 1.09
CA ARG A 385 37.05 7.68 1.54
C ARG A 385 37.13 7.75 3.06
N ALA A 386 36.31 8.57 3.71
CA ALA A 386 36.29 8.72 5.16
C ALA A 386 36.00 7.37 5.87
N HIS A 387 35.06 6.59 5.34
CA HIS A 387 34.75 5.25 5.88
C HIS A 387 35.94 4.29 5.71
N ARG A 388 36.64 4.31 4.57
CA ARG A 388 37.84 3.51 4.35
C ARG A 388 38.97 3.92 5.30
N GLU A 389 39.23 5.21 5.47
CA GLU A 389 40.23 5.72 6.41
C GLU A 389 39.96 5.24 7.84
N GLN A 390 38.69 5.24 8.28
CA GLN A 390 38.31 4.69 9.55
C GLN A 390 38.61 3.18 9.64
N ILE A 391 38.28 2.38 8.61
CA ILE A 391 38.57 0.93 8.58
C ILE A 391 40.07 0.67 8.64
N LEU A 392 40.86 1.45 7.91
CA LEU A 392 42.33 1.31 7.91
C LEU A 392 42.92 1.65 9.26
N ALA A 393 42.45 2.71 9.93
CA ALA A 393 42.87 3.04 11.29
C ALA A 393 42.50 1.94 12.31
N GLU A 394 41.30 1.36 12.21
CA GLU A 394 40.91 0.21 13.03
C GLU A 394 41.82 -1.01 12.79
N LEU A 395 42.21 -1.27 11.52
CA LEU A 395 43.11 -2.35 11.17
C LEU A 395 44.55 -2.09 11.67
N GLU A 396 45.06 -0.86 11.54
CA GLU A 396 46.36 -0.47 12.05
C GLU A 396 46.48 -0.63 13.58
N ALA A 397 45.41 -0.37 14.30
CA ALA A 397 45.36 -0.58 15.76
C ALA A 397 45.34 -2.07 16.16
N VAL A 398 44.70 -2.92 15.34
CA VAL A 398 44.47 -4.33 15.66
C VAL A 398 45.62 -5.24 15.18
N LEU A 399 46.26 -4.94 14.05
CA LEU A 399 47.28 -5.78 13.44
C LEU A 399 48.58 -5.91 14.26
N PRO A 400 49.13 -4.87 14.94
CA PRO A 400 50.32 -4.99 15.76
C PRO A 400 50.17 -5.92 16.95
N GLU A 401 48.99 -5.97 17.54
CA GLU A 401 48.70 -6.85 18.67
C GLU A 401 48.70 -8.35 18.29
N GLY A 402 48.46 -8.66 17.01
CA GLY A 402 48.48 -10.02 16.47
C GLY A 402 49.80 -10.42 15.80
N ALA A 403 50.83 -9.57 15.78
CA ALA A 403 52.09 -9.81 15.07
C ALA A 403 52.89 -11.02 15.54
N GLY A 404 52.56 -11.57 16.71
CA GLY A 404 53.13 -12.82 17.27
C GLY A 404 52.28 -14.08 17.06
N GLU A 405 51.04 -13.93 16.55
CA GLU A 405 50.15 -15.05 16.30
C GLU A 405 50.33 -15.63 14.88
N GLY A 406 50.39 -16.96 14.79
CA GLY A 406 50.56 -17.64 13.49
C GLY A 406 49.41 -17.40 12.54
N ALA A 407 49.62 -17.65 11.24
CA ALA A 407 48.71 -17.48 10.12
C ALA A 407 47.28 -18.04 10.30
N HIS A 408 47.14 -18.98 11.21
CA HIS A 408 45.90 -19.70 11.50
C HIS A 408 45.30 -19.35 12.86
N SER A 409 45.73 -18.25 13.49
CA SER A 409 45.07 -17.80 14.69
C SER A 409 43.58 -17.53 14.42
N LYS A 410 42.71 -17.82 15.39
CA LYS A 410 41.27 -17.58 15.26
C LYS A 410 40.98 -16.12 14.87
N ARG A 411 41.74 -15.17 15.40
CA ARG A 411 41.63 -13.72 15.13
C ARG A 411 41.99 -13.41 13.68
N ALA A 412 43.10 -13.94 13.14
CA ALA A 412 43.52 -13.76 11.78
C ALA A 412 42.49 -14.33 10.78
N CYS A 413 41.93 -15.51 11.07
CA CYS A 413 40.88 -16.10 10.25
C CYS A 413 39.61 -15.25 10.25
N VAL A 414 39.17 -14.70 11.38
CA VAL A 414 37.99 -13.82 11.50
C VAL A 414 38.19 -12.53 10.74
N LEU A 415 39.35 -11.87 10.87
CA LEU A 415 39.63 -10.63 10.13
C LEU A 415 39.64 -10.85 8.63
N ARG A 416 40.25 -11.96 8.17
CA ARG A 416 40.34 -12.30 6.74
C ARG A 416 38.98 -12.68 6.13
N ALA A 417 38.14 -13.35 6.91
CA ALA A 417 36.79 -13.73 6.49
C ALA A 417 35.79 -12.57 6.54
N SER A 418 36.14 -11.48 7.21
CA SER A 418 35.29 -10.29 7.29
C SER A 418 35.20 -9.58 5.96
N GLU A 419 33.99 -9.35 5.43
CA GLU A 419 33.75 -8.52 4.25
C GLU A 419 34.26 -7.08 4.44
N ARG A 420 34.23 -6.57 5.67
CA ARG A 420 34.68 -5.21 6.00
C ARG A 420 36.20 -5.06 5.97
N TYR A 421 36.93 -6.02 6.53
CA TYR A 421 38.38 -5.94 6.72
C TYR A 421 39.16 -6.72 5.66
N GLY A 422 38.69 -7.92 5.28
CA GLY A 422 39.41 -8.85 4.42
C GLY A 422 39.73 -8.28 3.04
N GLN A 423 38.91 -7.36 2.52
CA GLN A 423 39.13 -6.69 1.23
C GLN A 423 40.40 -5.85 1.19
N TYR A 424 40.95 -5.40 2.33
CA TYR A 424 42.18 -4.60 2.43
C TYR A 424 43.38 -5.39 2.91
N LEU A 425 43.21 -6.68 3.26
CA LEU A 425 44.26 -7.47 3.85
C LEU A 425 44.94 -8.38 2.82
N THR A 426 46.24 -8.53 3.00
CA THR A 426 47.05 -9.56 2.37
C THR A 426 47.75 -10.39 3.42
N GLN A 427 48.28 -11.54 3.01
CA GLN A 427 49.03 -12.43 3.89
C GLN A 427 50.45 -12.57 3.34
N ASP A 428 51.44 -12.32 4.18
CA ASP A 428 52.84 -12.50 3.80
C ASP A 428 53.22 -13.99 3.71
N ARG A 429 54.45 -14.30 3.27
CA ARG A 429 54.94 -15.68 3.14
C ARG A 429 55.01 -16.43 4.49
N GLN A 430 55.04 -15.70 5.58
CA GLN A 430 55.03 -16.26 6.94
C GLN A 430 53.61 -16.36 7.52
N GLY A 431 52.61 -16.02 6.75
CA GLY A 431 51.20 -16.08 7.14
C GLY A 431 50.71 -14.92 7.99
N ARG A 432 51.48 -13.85 8.17
CA ARG A 432 51.08 -12.66 8.90
C ARG A 432 50.19 -11.78 8.04
N LEU A 433 49.15 -11.22 8.65
CA LEU A 433 48.28 -10.27 7.99
C LEU A 433 48.90 -8.88 7.94
N ALA A 434 48.78 -8.26 6.79
CA ALA A 434 49.17 -6.85 6.59
C ALA A 434 48.13 -6.14 5.71
N ILE A 435 48.05 -4.82 5.84
CA ILE A 435 47.26 -3.99 4.93
C ILE A 435 47.97 -4.00 3.57
N ASP A 436 47.21 -4.30 2.52
CA ASP A 436 47.67 -4.33 1.16
C ASP A 436 47.49 -2.95 0.48
N PRO A 437 48.57 -2.18 0.25
CA PRO A 437 48.46 -0.87 -0.37
C PRO A 437 47.90 -0.93 -1.83
N ALA A 438 48.05 -2.04 -2.54
CA ALA A 438 47.51 -2.19 -3.87
C ALA A 438 45.97 -2.31 -3.83
N LYS A 439 45.44 -3.09 -2.89
CA LYS A 439 43.99 -3.22 -2.65
C LYS A 439 43.37 -1.92 -2.18
N VAL A 440 44.06 -1.17 -1.32
CA VAL A 440 43.62 0.17 -0.88
C VAL A 440 43.51 1.11 -2.09
N ARG A 441 44.58 1.24 -2.90
CA ARG A 441 44.57 2.08 -4.10
C ARG A 441 43.51 1.65 -5.10
N GLN A 442 43.25 0.35 -5.23
CA GLN A 442 42.17 -0.16 -6.09
C GLN A 442 40.80 0.27 -5.60
N ALA A 443 40.54 0.20 -4.30
CA ALA A 443 39.30 0.69 -3.70
C ALA A 443 39.14 2.23 -3.89
N GLU A 444 40.21 3.00 -3.72
CA GLU A 444 40.22 4.45 -3.97
C GLU A 444 39.81 4.83 -5.39
N ARG A 445 40.23 4.05 -6.37
CA ARG A 445 39.83 4.29 -7.79
C ARG A 445 38.34 4.16 -8.03
N LEU A 446 37.62 3.46 -7.14
CA LEU A 446 36.20 3.19 -7.26
C LEU A 446 35.33 4.17 -6.49
N ASP A 447 35.92 4.99 -5.61
CA ASP A 447 35.18 5.93 -4.77
C ASP A 447 34.21 6.80 -5.57
N GLY A 448 32.95 6.79 -5.18
CA GLY A 448 31.88 7.56 -5.79
C GLY A 448 31.52 7.15 -7.21
N LYS A 449 32.11 6.07 -7.75
CA LYS A 449 31.86 5.63 -9.13
C LYS A 449 30.92 4.44 -9.20
N PHE A 450 30.04 4.49 -10.19
CA PHE A 450 29.29 3.34 -10.68
C PHE A 450 29.27 3.37 -12.21
N VAL A 451 29.07 2.23 -12.82
CA VAL A 451 29.11 2.09 -14.27
C VAL A 451 27.79 1.55 -14.77
N VAL A 452 27.20 2.23 -15.72
CA VAL A 452 25.94 1.84 -16.36
C VAL A 452 26.24 1.33 -17.77
N HIS A 453 25.63 0.23 -18.15
CA HIS A 453 25.68 -0.36 -19.49
C HIS A 453 24.29 -0.33 -20.12
N SER A 454 24.23 0.02 -21.41
CA SER A 454 23.00 0.02 -22.19
C SER A 454 23.27 -0.40 -23.62
N ASN A 455 22.28 -1.06 -24.23
CA ASN A 455 22.23 -1.33 -25.67
C ASN A 455 21.38 -0.31 -26.44
N ASP A 456 20.98 0.79 -25.78
CA ASP A 456 20.22 1.85 -26.40
C ASP A 456 21.13 3.03 -26.79
N ASP A 457 21.37 3.17 -28.08
CA ASP A 457 22.19 4.26 -28.62
C ASP A 457 21.40 5.57 -28.82
N THR A 458 20.08 5.54 -28.64
CA THR A 458 19.23 6.74 -28.77
C THR A 458 19.22 7.61 -27.51
N LEU A 459 19.48 7.01 -26.35
CA LEU A 459 19.56 7.73 -25.08
C LEU A 459 20.93 8.41 -24.91
N THR A 460 20.94 9.62 -24.40
CA THR A 460 22.18 10.31 -24.06
C THR A 460 22.88 9.67 -22.84
N PRO A 461 24.18 9.87 -22.64
CA PRO A 461 24.83 9.41 -21.40
C PRO A 461 24.20 9.97 -20.14
N GLU A 462 23.70 11.20 -20.22
CA GLU A 462 22.95 11.91 -19.19
C GLU A 462 21.63 11.19 -18.86
N ASP A 463 20.85 10.82 -19.90
CA ASP A 463 19.58 10.10 -19.73
C ASP A 463 19.79 8.71 -19.13
N LEU A 464 20.85 8.00 -19.54
CA LEU A 464 21.21 6.70 -19.00
C LEU A 464 21.53 6.78 -17.50
N ALA A 465 22.32 7.77 -17.08
CA ALA A 465 22.70 7.96 -15.69
C ALA A 465 21.50 8.40 -14.82
N LEU A 466 20.68 9.32 -15.32
CA LEU A 466 19.47 9.78 -14.63
C LEU A 466 18.41 8.68 -14.58
N GLY A 467 18.24 7.92 -15.67
CA GLY A 467 17.36 6.77 -15.72
C GLY A 467 17.74 5.73 -14.67
N TYR A 468 19.01 5.36 -14.57
CA TYR A 468 19.46 4.42 -13.55
C TYR A 468 19.25 4.95 -12.12
N LYS A 469 19.53 6.24 -11.86
CA LYS A 469 19.29 6.84 -10.53
C LYS A 469 17.85 6.70 -10.05
N GLN A 470 16.89 6.62 -10.96
CA GLN A 470 15.48 6.44 -10.62
C GLN A 470 15.15 5.03 -10.09
N LEU A 471 16.06 4.05 -10.19
CA LEU A 471 15.94 2.76 -9.52
C LEU A 471 15.74 2.92 -7.99
N ALA A 472 16.20 4.03 -7.42
CA ALA A 472 15.91 4.42 -6.04
C ALA A 472 14.40 4.47 -5.69
N GLN A 473 13.50 4.59 -6.71
CA GLN A 473 12.05 4.52 -6.49
C GLN A 473 11.64 3.10 -6.04
N VAL A 474 12.21 2.05 -6.64
CA VAL A 474 11.95 0.67 -6.24
C VAL A 474 12.50 0.38 -4.84
N GLU A 475 13.69 0.89 -4.52
CA GLU A 475 14.27 0.78 -3.17
C GLU A 475 13.38 1.48 -2.12
N ARG A 476 12.81 2.64 -2.47
CA ARG A 476 11.86 3.35 -1.63
C ARG A 476 10.58 2.54 -1.44
N ALA A 477 10.05 1.94 -2.50
CA ALA A 477 8.89 1.06 -2.43
C ALA A 477 9.15 -0.14 -1.52
N TRP A 478 10.33 -0.79 -1.63
CA TRP A 478 10.71 -1.87 -0.71
C TRP A 478 10.76 -1.45 0.75
N ARG A 479 11.20 -0.22 1.00
CA ARG A 479 11.22 0.35 2.36
C ARG A 479 9.80 0.53 2.89
N LEU A 480 8.88 1.09 2.10
CA LEU A 480 7.47 1.25 2.46
C LEU A 480 6.79 -0.11 2.67
N LEU A 481 7.01 -1.07 1.77
CA LEU A 481 6.46 -2.42 1.89
C LEU A 481 6.90 -3.12 3.18
N LYS A 482 8.17 -2.98 3.57
CA LYS A 482 8.72 -3.62 4.77
C LYS A 482 8.32 -2.94 6.07
N SER A 483 8.31 -1.61 6.13
CA SER A 483 8.08 -0.85 7.36
C SER A 483 6.64 -0.32 7.48
N GLY A 484 6.10 0.29 6.43
CA GLY A 484 4.74 0.86 6.40
C GLY A 484 3.68 -0.21 6.28
N LEU A 485 3.65 -0.90 5.15
CA LEU A 485 2.66 -1.93 4.83
C LEU A 485 2.92 -3.28 5.53
N ARG A 486 4.05 -3.44 6.21
CA ARG A 486 4.44 -4.66 6.95
C ARG A 486 4.22 -5.95 6.15
N ILE A 487 4.74 -6.00 4.92
CA ILE A 487 4.64 -7.19 4.07
C ILE A 487 5.24 -8.45 4.72
N ARG A 488 6.14 -8.29 5.66
CA ARG A 488 6.78 -9.35 6.46
C ARG A 488 6.51 -9.17 7.96
N PRO A 489 6.56 -10.25 8.80
CA PRO A 489 6.81 -11.64 8.41
C PRO A 489 5.63 -12.25 7.64
N LEU A 490 5.93 -13.31 6.85
CA LEU A 490 4.92 -14.06 6.12
C LEU A 490 4.31 -15.13 7.03
N PHE A 491 2.98 -15.06 7.22
CA PHE A 491 2.23 -16.00 8.07
C PHE A 491 1.51 -17.11 7.29
N HIS A 492 1.51 -17.03 5.95
CA HIS A 492 0.79 -17.99 5.13
C HIS A 492 1.61 -19.25 4.87
N TRP A 493 0.93 -20.40 4.86
CA TRP A 493 1.50 -21.71 4.59
C TRP A 493 1.46 -22.07 3.10
N ALA A 494 0.29 -21.85 2.49
CA ALA A 494 0.09 -22.22 1.12
C ALA A 494 0.76 -21.22 0.17
N PRO A 495 1.58 -21.67 -0.79
CA PRO A 495 2.31 -20.80 -1.71
C PRO A 495 1.43 -19.81 -2.46
N HIS A 496 0.26 -20.25 -2.95
CA HIS A 496 -0.68 -19.35 -3.62
C HIS A 496 -1.22 -18.23 -2.71
N ARG A 497 -1.32 -18.46 -1.39
CA ARG A 497 -1.70 -17.42 -0.43
C ARG A 497 -0.54 -16.49 -0.08
N ILE A 498 0.71 -16.97 -0.16
CA ILE A 498 1.89 -16.10 -0.12
C ILE A 498 1.88 -15.17 -1.31
N CYS A 499 1.66 -15.69 -2.51
CA CYS A 499 1.57 -14.89 -3.72
C CYS A 499 0.41 -13.87 -3.66
N ALA A 500 -0.78 -14.31 -3.24
CA ALA A 500 -1.94 -13.43 -3.03
C ALA A 500 -1.66 -12.32 -2.00
N HIS A 501 -0.98 -12.66 -0.89
CA HIS A 501 -0.58 -11.68 0.12
C HIS A 501 0.34 -10.61 -0.46
N VAL A 502 1.35 -11.01 -1.22
CA VAL A 502 2.25 -10.08 -1.92
C VAL A 502 1.45 -9.20 -2.87
N SER A 503 0.61 -9.77 -3.73
CA SER A 503 -0.17 -9.03 -4.73
C SER A 503 -1.17 -8.05 -4.10
N LEU A 504 -1.90 -8.45 -3.06
CA LEU A 504 -2.79 -7.53 -2.33
C LEU A 504 -2.02 -6.39 -1.64
N THR A 505 -0.80 -6.68 -1.14
CA THR A 505 0.06 -5.64 -0.57
C THR A 505 0.59 -4.69 -1.65
N MET A 506 0.82 -5.17 -2.89
CA MET A 506 1.15 -4.30 -4.03
C MET A 506 -0.02 -3.38 -4.42
N VAL A 507 -1.26 -3.87 -4.35
CA VAL A 507 -2.44 -3.01 -4.55
C VAL A 507 -2.53 -1.96 -3.44
N ALA A 508 -2.23 -2.31 -2.19
CA ALA A 508 -2.15 -1.33 -1.10
C ALA A 508 -1.07 -0.26 -1.36
N LEU A 509 0.13 -0.68 -1.77
CA LEU A 509 1.19 0.25 -2.20
C LEU A 509 0.72 1.18 -3.32
N LEU A 510 -0.01 0.65 -4.30
CA LEU A 510 -0.56 1.44 -5.39
C LEU A 510 -1.49 2.54 -4.88
N LEU A 511 -2.44 2.21 -3.99
CA LEU A 511 -3.35 3.22 -3.42
C LEU A 511 -2.61 4.29 -2.63
N GLU A 512 -1.61 3.90 -1.81
CA GLU A 512 -0.75 4.86 -1.10
C GLU A 512 0.01 5.77 -2.08
N ARG A 513 0.63 5.20 -3.13
CA ARG A 513 1.39 5.98 -4.12
C ARG A 513 0.50 6.94 -4.91
N LEU A 514 -0.72 6.56 -5.26
CA LEU A 514 -1.68 7.45 -5.90
C LEU A 514 -2.03 8.64 -5.00
N ALA A 515 -2.22 8.40 -3.71
CA ALA A 515 -2.48 9.46 -2.74
C ALA A 515 -1.26 10.36 -2.53
N GLU A 516 -0.08 9.77 -2.36
CA GLU A 516 1.19 10.49 -2.19
C GLU A 516 1.52 11.38 -3.38
N THR A 517 1.36 10.87 -4.59
CA THR A 517 1.60 11.64 -5.82
C THR A 517 0.63 12.81 -5.96
N ALA A 518 -0.65 12.60 -5.65
CA ALA A 518 -1.65 13.66 -5.74
C ALA A 518 -1.47 14.76 -4.68
N CYS A 519 -1.03 14.40 -3.48
CA CYS A 519 -0.86 15.32 -2.35
C CYS A 519 0.56 15.90 -2.24
N GLY A 520 1.56 15.33 -2.90
CA GLY A 520 2.96 15.70 -2.75
C GLY A 520 3.51 15.44 -1.34
N ASP A 521 2.95 14.48 -0.61
CA ASP A 521 3.28 14.18 0.79
C ASP A 521 3.24 12.67 1.04
N THR A 522 3.75 12.22 2.19
CA THR A 522 3.74 10.81 2.59
C THR A 522 2.35 10.34 2.97
N TRP A 523 2.02 9.07 2.68
CA TRP A 523 0.75 8.46 3.09
C TRP A 523 0.48 8.61 4.59
N ARG A 524 1.51 8.50 5.41
CA ARG A 524 1.38 8.67 6.86
C ARG A 524 0.75 10.02 7.22
N ASN A 525 1.29 11.12 6.68
CA ASN A 525 0.78 12.47 6.95
C ASN A 525 -0.64 12.64 6.39
N ILE A 526 -0.86 12.18 5.16
CA ILE A 526 -2.18 12.23 4.51
C ILE A 526 -3.22 11.48 5.34
N ARG A 527 -2.91 10.26 5.76
CA ARG A 527 -3.77 9.43 6.60
C ARG A 527 -4.07 10.10 7.93
N ASP A 528 -3.05 10.64 8.61
CA ASP A 528 -3.22 11.25 9.93
C ASP A 528 -4.12 12.51 9.86
N ASP A 529 -4.04 13.30 8.77
CA ASP A 529 -4.98 14.40 8.50
C ASP A 529 -6.40 13.87 8.25
N LEU A 530 -6.56 12.85 7.41
CA LEU A 530 -7.87 12.29 7.03
C LEU A 530 -8.58 11.59 8.19
N ARG A 531 -7.85 10.95 9.11
CA ARG A 531 -8.39 10.27 10.30
C ARG A 531 -9.14 11.19 11.25
N GLN A 532 -9.02 12.52 11.09
CA GLN A 532 -9.80 13.49 11.85
C GLN A 532 -11.29 13.46 11.46
N ILE A 533 -11.63 13.06 10.26
CA ILE A 533 -13.02 12.82 9.84
C ILE A 533 -13.50 11.54 10.52
N LYS A 534 -14.55 11.65 11.33
CA LYS A 534 -15.12 10.54 12.10
C LYS A 534 -16.49 10.14 11.56
N LEU A 535 -16.83 8.88 11.73
CA LEU A 535 -18.17 8.36 11.53
C LEU A 535 -18.73 8.01 12.90
N ALA A 536 -19.85 8.64 13.26
CA ALA A 536 -20.57 8.41 14.52
C ALA A 536 -21.88 7.68 14.27
N GLN A 537 -22.18 6.68 15.08
CA GLN A 537 -23.42 5.94 15.07
C GLN A 537 -24.29 6.36 16.24
N PHE A 538 -25.50 6.81 15.95
CA PHE A 538 -26.50 7.18 16.94
C PHE A 538 -27.69 6.24 16.88
N LEU A 539 -28.21 5.86 18.05
CA LEU A 539 -29.53 5.29 18.17
C LEU A 539 -30.53 6.44 18.43
N THR A 540 -31.56 6.49 17.61
CA THR A 540 -32.65 7.47 17.71
C THR A 540 -34.00 6.75 17.78
N PRO A 541 -35.11 7.42 18.21
CA PRO A 541 -36.42 6.80 18.16
C PRO A 541 -36.88 6.36 16.77
N GLN A 542 -36.33 6.94 15.72
CA GLN A 542 -36.61 6.62 14.31
C GLN A 542 -35.70 5.54 13.74
N GLY A 543 -34.72 5.08 14.51
CA GLY A 543 -33.76 4.09 14.09
C GLY A 543 -32.30 4.52 14.23
N GLU A 544 -31.40 3.83 13.57
CA GLU A 544 -29.97 4.15 13.58
C GLU A 544 -29.65 5.27 12.59
N LEU A 545 -28.88 6.25 13.05
CA LEU A 545 -28.35 7.35 12.25
C LEU A 545 -26.83 7.28 12.21
N TRP A 546 -26.27 7.32 11.02
CA TRP A 546 -24.83 7.34 10.80
C TRP A 546 -24.41 8.72 10.27
N GLN A 547 -23.68 9.48 11.09
CA GLN A 547 -23.28 10.85 10.81
C GLN A 547 -21.77 10.96 10.67
N VAL A 548 -21.32 11.68 9.64
CA VAL A 548 -19.91 11.99 9.40
C VAL A 548 -19.62 13.41 9.89
N THR A 549 -18.49 13.59 10.58
CA THR A 549 -18.04 14.93 11.00
C THR A 549 -17.55 15.75 9.80
N ASP A 550 -17.70 17.06 9.88
CA ASP A 550 -17.15 17.96 8.88
C ASP A 550 -15.61 17.85 8.83
N PRO A 551 -15.02 17.85 7.63
CA PRO A 551 -13.57 17.82 7.48
C PRO A 551 -12.91 19.07 8.08
N LEU A 552 -11.90 18.88 8.92
CA LEU A 552 -11.01 19.96 9.34
C LEU A 552 -10.20 20.51 8.14
N PRO A 553 -9.67 21.74 8.22
CA PRO A 553 -9.00 22.38 7.08
C PRO A 553 -7.90 21.52 6.42
N ALA A 554 -7.10 20.80 7.20
CA ALA A 554 -6.07 19.89 6.68
C ALA A 554 -6.71 18.75 5.88
N ALA A 555 -7.70 18.05 6.44
CA ALA A 555 -8.42 16.98 5.77
C ALA A 555 -9.16 17.47 4.51
N ALA A 556 -9.82 18.63 4.57
CA ALA A 556 -10.50 19.24 3.43
C ALA A 556 -9.52 19.55 2.28
N ASN A 557 -8.31 20.04 2.62
CA ASN A 557 -7.25 20.27 1.63
C ASN A 557 -6.79 18.96 0.98
N ARG A 558 -6.61 17.86 1.77
CA ARG A 558 -6.25 16.54 1.21
C ARG A 558 -7.32 16.03 0.24
N LEU A 559 -8.59 16.11 0.62
CA LEU A 559 -9.70 15.72 -0.27
C LEU A 559 -9.69 16.51 -1.58
N LYS A 560 -9.43 17.83 -1.53
CA LYS A 560 -9.30 18.68 -2.71
C LYS A 560 -8.12 18.26 -3.60
N GLN A 561 -6.94 18.03 -3.02
CA GLN A 561 -5.75 17.57 -3.76
C GLN A 561 -5.99 16.23 -4.45
N LEU A 562 -6.67 15.30 -3.77
CA LEU A 562 -7.05 14.00 -4.29
C LEU A 562 -8.19 14.04 -5.32
N LYS A 563 -8.84 15.20 -5.48
CA LYS A 563 -10.06 15.36 -6.29
C LYS A 563 -11.16 14.36 -5.86
N ILE A 564 -11.32 14.21 -4.55
CA ILE A 564 -12.33 13.37 -3.92
C ILE A 564 -13.32 14.32 -3.23
N PRO A 565 -14.65 14.15 -3.44
CA PRO A 565 -15.65 14.96 -2.76
C PRO A 565 -15.63 14.68 -1.25
N SER A 566 -16.04 15.66 -0.46
CA SER A 566 -16.28 15.42 0.97
C SER A 566 -17.32 14.32 1.16
N PRO A 567 -17.15 13.44 2.16
CA PRO A 567 -18.15 12.43 2.43
C PRO A 567 -19.49 13.10 2.78
N PRO A 568 -20.63 12.46 2.45
CA PRO A 568 -21.94 12.99 2.81
C PRO A 568 -22.07 13.05 4.34
N PRO A 569 -22.70 14.10 4.89
CA PRO A 569 -22.82 14.28 6.34
C PRO A 569 -23.64 13.17 7.02
N VAL A 570 -24.52 12.51 6.27
CA VAL A 570 -25.32 11.36 6.73
C VAL A 570 -25.15 10.22 5.72
N LEU A 571 -24.69 9.06 6.19
CA LEU A 571 -24.50 7.89 5.35
C LEU A 571 -25.74 7.00 5.27
N ASN A 572 -26.41 6.79 6.39
CA ASN A 572 -27.56 5.92 6.47
C ASN A 572 -28.52 6.34 7.57
N VAL A 573 -29.81 6.11 7.37
CA VAL A 573 -30.87 6.15 8.37
C VAL A 573 -31.63 4.84 8.24
N ALA A 574 -31.30 3.87 9.10
CA ALA A 574 -31.99 2.59 9.13
C ALA A 574 -33.24 2.71 10.01
N SER A 575 -34.41 2.25 9.54
CA SER A 575 -35.61 2.12 10.36
C SER A 575 -35.32 1.21 11.56
N PRO A 576 -35.91 1.50 12.75
CA PRO A 576 -35.74 0.61 13.88
C PRO A 576 -36.16 -0.81 13.50
N PRO A 577 -35.46 -1.83 14.01
CA PRO A 577 -35.91 -3.21 13.81
C PRO A 577 -37.35 -3.28 14.32
N THR A 578 -38.28 -3.73 13.49
CA THR A 578 -39.64 -4.02 13.90
C THR A 578 -39.53 -5.13 14.95
N HIS A 579 -39.52 -4.73 16.22
CA HIS A 579 -39.75 -5.65 17.31
C HIS A 579 -41.17 -6.18 17.15
N THR A 580 -41.34 -7.26 16.44
CA THR A 580 -42.45 -8.16 16.69
C THR A 580 -42.26 -8.65 18.13
N ALA A 581 -42.99 -8.05 19.02
CA ALA A 581 -43.04 -8.49 20.42
C ALA A 581 -43.43 -9.97 20.43
N PRO A 582 -42.64 -10.88 21.02
CA PRO A 582 -42.98 -12.29 21.06
C PRO A 582 -44.00 -12.63 22.17
N TRP A 583 -44.85 -11.68 22.57
CA TRP A 583 -45.86 -11.91 23.58
C TRP A 583 -47.15 -11.15 23.22
N ALA A 584 -48.05 -11.80 22.49
CA ALA A 584 -49.47 -11.59 22.49
C ALA A 584 -50.15 -12.93 22.78
#